data_21a5d7bbc97d9ec1aa7da10fe3178adf
#
_entry.id   21a5d7bbc97d9ec1aa7da10fe3178adf
#
_cell.length_a   1.000
_cell.length_b   1.000
_cell.length_c   1.000
_cell.angle_alpha   90.00
_cell.angle_beta   90.00
_cell.angle_gamma   90.00
#
_symmetry.space_group_name_H-M   'P 1'
#
loop_
_entity.id
_entity.type
_entity.pdbx_description
1 polymer ?
#
loop_
_entity_poly.entity_id
_entity_poly.type
_entity_poly.pdbx_seq_one_letter_code
_entity_poly.pdbx_strand_id
1 'polypeptide(L)'
;MAVIGIVEDNKKIRDLIQRYLDMQKDMDCPVALDSVEEMLDYLEEHQKPDVILMDIQLPGMSGIKGMEIIKSKYPEVEIMMLTIYHDSHKIFDSLKAGASGYLLKHTSLPEIKEAIENLLKGGAPMSPQIARKVISHFNEEAPQKNEDSMLTNREQDIVNGLVDGLSYKLIADRFDISIDTVRAHIRNIYKKLHVNSKAEVITKSLRGEI
;
A
#
# COMPACT_ATOMS: atom_id res chain seq x y z
N MET A 1 30.56 6.77 9.03
CA MET A 1 29.51 7.53 9.70
C MET A 1 28.39 7.65 8.68
N ALA A 2 27.20 7.16 8.99
CA ALA A 2 26.07 7.19 8.07
C ALA A 2 25.45 8.61 8.03
N VAL A 3 25.16 9.09 6.85
CA VAL A 3 24.54 10.40 6.63
C VAL A 3 23.04 10.23 6.43
N ILE A 4 22.24 10.86 7.30
CA ILE A 4 20.79 10.71 7.33
C ILE A 4 20.12 12.03 6.93
N GLY A 5 19.10 11.93 6.09
CA GLY A 5 18.18 13.03 5.79
C GLY A 5 16.82 12.78 6.42
N ILE A 6 16.09 13.83 6.74
CA ILE A 6 14.72 13.74 7.28
C ILE A 6 13.79 14.64 6.48
N VAL A 7 12.61 14.13 6.10
CA VAL A 7 11.51 14.91 5.53
C VAL A 7 10.26 14.68 6.37
N GLU A 8 9.89 15.67 7.18
CA GLU A 8 8.82 15.59 8.16
C GLU A 8 8.26 17.00 8.43
N ASP A 9 6.99 17.24 8.21
CA ASP A 9 6.37 18.56 8.39
C ASP A 9 6.21 18.96 9.86
N ASN A 10 6.04 17.97 10.75
CA ASN A 10 5.94 18.23 12.18
C ASN A 10 7.30 18.56 12.78
N LYS A 11 7.54 19.85 13.01
CA LYS A 11 8.82 20.36 13.56
C LYS A 11 9.27 19.64 14.84
N LYS A 12 8.34 19.28 15.74
CA LYS A 12 8.70 18.62 17.01
C LYS A 12 9.24 17.21 16.78
N ILE A 13 8.62 16.45 15.87
CA ILE A 13 9.05 15.09 15.51
C ILE A 13 10.39 15.20 14.78
N ARG A 14 10.49 16.06 13.78
CA ARG A 14 11.70 16.31 12.99
C ARG A 14 12.89 16.64 13.88
N ASP A 15 12.76 17.68 14.73
CA ASP A 15 13.83 18.11 15.63
C ASP A 15 14.21 17.03 16.65
N LEU A 16 13.24 16.24 17.12
CA LEU A 16 13.49 15.16 18.08
C LEU A 16 14.33 14.04 17.47
N ILE A 17 13.97 13.58 16.27
CA ILE A 17 14.68 12.51 15.57
C ILE A 17 16.07 13.01 15.18
N GLN A 18 16.21 14.21 14.61
CA GLN A 18 17.50 14.79 14.22
C GLN A 18 18.46 14.84 15.40
N ARG A 19 18.05 15.46 16.51
CA ARG A 19 18.88 15.56 17.72
C ARG A 19 19.31 14.19 18.26
N TYR A 20 18.40 13.21 18.23
CA TYR A 20 18.72 11.87 18.70
C TYR A 20 19.77 11.20 17.81
N LEU A 21 19.65 11.33 16.49
CA LEU A 21 20.62 10.77 15.54
C LEU A 21 21.99 11.46 15.65
N ASP A 22 22.03 12.77 15.76
CA ASP A 22 23.27 13.55 15.93
C ASP A 22 24.01 13.23 17.24
N MET A 23 23.32 12.73 18.26
CA MET A 23 23.96 12.24 19.49
C MET A 23 24.66 10.88 19.32
N GLN A 24 24.40 10.17 18.21
CA GLN A 24 25.03 8.87 17.94
C GLN A 24 26.40 9.06 17.27
N LYS A 25 27.40 8.28 17.71
CA LYS A 25 28.78 8.39 17.19
C LYS A 25 28.95 7.95 15.74
N ASP A 26 28.03 7.17 15.26
CA ASP A 26 28.05 6.47 13.96
C ASP A 26 27.07 7.05 12.93
N MET A 27 26.32 8.08 13.30
CA MET A 27 25.34 8.76 12.45
C MET A 27 25.56 10.27 12.44
N ASP A 28 25.12 10.93 11.37
CA ASP A 28 25.08 12.37 11.19
C ASP A 28 23.81 12.74 10.43
N CYS A 29 23.09 13.75 10.89
CA CYS A 29 21.84 14.19 10.27
C CYS A 29 21.91 15.66 9.83
N PRO A 30 22.69 15.97 8.77
CA PRO A 30 22.94 17.34 8.34
C PRO A 30 21.74 18.02 7.72
N VAL A 31 20.69 17.27 7.35
CA VAL A 31 19.52 17.81 6.66
C VAL A 31 18.22 17.25 7.24
N ALA A 32 17.34 18.17 7.66
CA ALA A 32 16.00 17.86 8.18
C ALA A 32 15.03 18.95 7.71
N LEU A 33 14.19 18.60 6.76
CA LEU A 33 13.34 19.53 5.99
C LEU A 33 11.85 19.20 6.20
N ASP A 34 10.96 20.11 5.86
CA ASP A 34 9.53 19.94 6.06
C ASP A 34 8.75 19.63 4.78
N SER A 35 9.41 19.64 3.63
CA SER A 35 8.83 19.35 2.33
C SER A 35 9.75 18.48 1.45
N VAL A 36 9.13 17.78 0.50
CA VAL A 36 9.86 17.01 -0.51
C VAL A 36 10.61 17.93 -1.46
N GLU A 37 10.00 19.06 -1.78
CA GLU A 37 10.55 20.04 -2.71
C GLU A 37 11.90 20.54 -2.22
N GLU A 38 12.01 20.94 -0.95
CA GLU A 38 13.28 21.36 -0.36
C GLU A 38 14.31 20.22 -0.32
N MET A 39 13.87 18.97 -0.09
CA MET A 39 14.79 17.83 -0.13
C MET A 39 15.32 17.59 -1.56
N LEU A 40 14.50 17.76 -2.58
CA LEU A 40 14.94 17.64 -3.98
C LEU A 40 15.98 18.70 -4.32
N ASP A 41 15.75 19.95 -3.92
CA ASP A 41 16.71 21.05 -4.10
C ASP A 41 18.02 20.76 -3.36
N TYR A 42 17.94 20.28 -2.11
CA TYR A 42 19.11 19.90 -1.33
C TYR A 42 19.93 18.81 -2.03
N LEU A 43 19.25 17.78 -2.57
CA LEU A 43 19.93 16.67 -3.26
C LEU A 43 20.63 17.10 -4.55
N GLU A 44 20.24 18.20 -5.18
CA GLU A 44 20.92 18.72 -6.38
C GLU A 44 22.25 19.42 -6.04
N GLU A 45 22.30 20.09 -4.89
CA GLU A 45 23.42 20.98 -4.53
C GLU A 45 24.41 20.37 -3.53
N HIS A 46 24.03 19.30 -2.80
CA HIS A 46 24.80 18.76 -1.68
C HIS A 46 25.11 17.28 -1.83
N GLN A 47 25.95 16.78 -0.93
CA GLN A 47 26.21 15.35 -0.80
C GLN A 47 24.91 14.63 -0.41
N LYS A 48 24.62 13.54 -1.11
CA LYS A 48 23.43 12.74 -0.88
C LYS A 48 23.54 11.99 0.46
N PRO A 49 22.46 11.96 1.26
CA PRO A 49 22.39 11.09 2.43
C PRO A 49 22.37 9.62 2.01
N ASP A 50 22.88 8.77 2.88
CA ASP A 50 22.78 7.30 2.71
C ASP A 50 21.34 6.83 2.90
N VAL A 51 20.62 7.44 3.85
CA VAL A 51 19.22 7.12 4.17
C VAL A 51 18.41 8.40 4.32
N ILE A 52 17.21 8.41 3.77
CA ILE A 52 16.18 9.44 4.03
C ILE A 52 15.03 8.83 4.81
N LEU A 53 14.73 9.38 5.99
CA LEU A 53 13.48 9.15 6.71
C LEU A 53 12.42 10.09 6.14
N MET A 54 11.32 9.55 5.64
CA MET A 54 10.31 10.33 4.92
C MET A 54 8.90 10.04 5.40
N ASP A 55 8.15 11.07 5.77
CA ASP A 55 6.70 10.92 5.96
C ASP A 55 5.97 10.82 4.62
N ILE A 56 4.82 10.17 4.63
CA ILE A 56 3.93 10.08 3.48
C ILE A 56 3.18 11.38 3.26
N GLN A 57 2.64 11.95 4.36
CA GLN A 57 1.80 13.13 4.27
C GLN A 57 2.61 14.38 4.57
N LEU A 58 3.04 15.02 3.51
CA LEU A 58 3.79 16.26 3.53
C LEU A 58 3.00 17.37 2.82
N PRO A 59 3.22 18.63 3.14
CA PRO A 59 2.65 19.75 2.39
C PRO A 59 3.21 19.74 0.95
N GLY A 60 2.37 20.11 -0.03
CA GLY A 60 2.77 20.09 -1.43
C GLY A 60 2.84 18.67 -1.99
N MET A 61 4.03 18.20 -2.29
CA MET A 61 4.26 16.86 -2.82
C MET A 61 4.21 15.80 -1.73
N SER A 62 3.47 14.71 -1.95
CA SER A 62 3.48 13.57 -1.02
C SER A 62 4.83 12.86 -0.97
N GLY A 63 5.19 12.28 0.21
CA GLY A 63 6.43 11.54 0.37
C GLY A 63 6.56 10.36 -0.60
N ILE A 64 5.45 9.67 -0.95
CA ILE A 64 5.47 8.58 -1.95
C ILE A 64 5.91 9.13 -3.32
N LYS A 65 5.35 10.26 -3.75
CA LYS A 65 5.73 10.87 -5.04
C LYS A 65 7.16 11.39 -5.02
N GLY A 66 7.57 12.01 -3.92
CA GLY A 66 8.96 12.43 -3.72
C GLY A 66 9.94 11.26 -3.81
N MET A 67 9.61 10.16 -3.17
CA MET A 67 10.42 8.94 -3.21
C MET A 67 10.59 8.39 -4.63
N GLU A 68 9.50 8.33 -5.44
CA GLU A 68 9.59 7.92 -6.85
C GLU A 68 10.60 8.77 -7.63
N ILE A 69 10.58 10.10 -7.43
CA ILE A 69 11.49 11.03 -8.08
C ILE A 69 12.92 10.82 -7.60
N ILE A 70 13.12 10.71 -6.27
CA ILE A 70 14.45 10.53 -5.69
C ILE A 70 15.04 9.19 -6.14
N LYS A 71 14.30 8.09 -6.05
CA LYS A 71 14.80 6.76 -6.49
C LYS A 71 15.08 6.69 -7.99
N SER A 72 14.37 7.47 -8.82
CA SER A 72 14.65 7.57 -10.25
C SER A 72 15.95 8.33 -10.56
N LYS A 73 16.26 9.38 -9.80
CA LYS A 73 17.47 10.21 -9.99
C LYS A 73 18.69 9.69 -9.22
N TYR A 74 18.46 9.14 -8.02
CA TYR A 74 19.47 8.72 -7.05
C TYR A 74 19.11 7.33 -6.50
N PRO A 75 19.22 6.25 -7.28
CA PRO A 75 18.81 4.91 -6.89
C PRO A 75 19.59 4.36 -5.68
N GLU A 76 20.78 4.89 -5.42
CA GLU A 76 21.65 4.53 -4.29
C GLU A 76 21.13 5.05 -2.95
N VAL A 77 20.32 6.11 -2.93
CA VAL A 77 19.76 6.67 -1.69
C VAL A 77 18.67 5.75 -1.15
N GLU A 78 18.87 5.24 0.06
CA GLU A 78 17.87 4.42 0.70
C GLU A 78 16.76 5.29 1.32
N ILE A 79 15.50 4.90 1.13
CA ILE A 79 14.37 5.66 1.67
C ILE A 79 13.54 4.77 2.57
N MET A 80 13.43 5.19 3.84
CA MET A 80 12.59 4.53 4.84
C MET A 80 11.41 5.41 5.19
N MET A 81 10.21 4.89 4.98
CA MET A 81 8.99 5.61 5.36
C MET A 81 8.84 5.63 6.87
N LEU A 82 8.52 6.82 7.42
CA LEU A 82 8.24 7.01 8.85
C LEU A 82 6.92 7.78 8.99
N THR A 83 5.81 7.09 9.25
CA THR A 83 4.48 7.67 9.10
C THR A 83 3.48 7.12 10.12
N ILE A 84 2.35 7.80 10.28
CA ILE A 84 1.21 7.27 11.05
C ILE A 84 0.36 6.29 10.25
N TYR A 85 0.51 6.23 8.93
CA TYR A 85 -0.33 5.43 8.06
C TYR A 85 0.05 3.95 8.12
N HIS A 86 -0.97 3.13 8.33
CA HIS A 86 -0.86 1.68 8.38
C HIS A 86 -1.91 0.98 7.49
N ASP A 87 -2.58 1.73 6.59
CA ASP A 87 -3.48 1.13 5.61
C ASP A 87 -2.70 0.43 4.48
N SER A 88 -3.28 -0.65 3.96
CA SER A 88 -2.58 -1.52 3.01
C SER A 88 -2.24 -0.80 1.71
N HIS A 89 -3.11 0.09 1.20
CA HIS A 89 -2.85 0.80 -0.06
C HIS A 89 -1.58 1.64 0.03
N LYS A 90 -1.46 2.49 1.06
CA LYS A 90 -0.27 3.34 1.25
C LYS A 90 1.01 2.54 1.49
N ILE A 91 0.92 1.40 2.19
CA ILE A 91 2.07 0.52 2.38
C ILE A 91 2.55 0.01 1.02
N PHE A 92 1.66 -0.56 0.21
CA PHE A 92 2.04 -1.14 -1.08
C PHE A 92 2.43 -0.08 -2.11
N ASP A 93 1.78 1.07 -2.15
CA ASP A 93 2.19 2.19 -2.99
C ASP A 93 3.61 2.65 -2.64
N SER A 94 3.94 2.72 -1.34
CA SER A 94 5.30 3.05 -0.90
C SER A 94 6.32 1.99 -1.32
N LEU A 95 6.02 0.71 -1.13
CA LEU A 95 6.93 -0.39 -1.52
C LEU A 95 7.12 -0.44 -3.05
N LYS A 96 6.07 -0.25 -3.83
CA LYS A 96 6.15 -0.15 -5.31
C LYS A 96 6.96 1.05 -5.77
N ALA A 97 6.87 2.18 -5.05
CA ALA A 97 7.63 3.38 -5.33
C ALA A 97 9.12 3.27 -4.93
N GLY A 98 9.52 2.17 -4.28
CA GLY A 98 10.91 1.87 -3.96
C GLY A 98 11.30 2.12 -2.49
N ALA A 99 10.34 2.10 -1.55
CA ALA A 99 10.66 2.18 -0.13
C ALA A 99 11.52 0.98 0.30
N SER A 100 12.64 1.26 0.94
CA SER A 100 13.57 0.27 1.45
C SER A 100 13.22 -0.19 2.87
N GLY A 101 12.34 0.54 3.55
CA GLY A 101 11.83 0.21 4.88
C GLY A 101 10.55 0.99 5.21
N TYR A 102 9.82 0.55 6.24
CA TYR A 102 8.56 1.19 6.64
C TYR A 102 8.32 1.10 8.15
N LEU A 103 8.41 2.25 8.82
CA LEU A 103 8.19 2.37 10.26
C LEU A 103 6.97 3.24 10.56
N LEU A 104 6.34 2.96 11.70
CA LEU A 104 5.28 3.81 12.22
C LEU A 104 5.88 4.89 13.15
N LYS A 105 5.32 6.10 13.16
CA LYS A 105 5.79 7.25 13.97
C LYS A 105 5.78 7.01 15.49
N HIS A 106 5.13 5.97 15.97
CA HIS A 106 5.22 5.57 17.38
C HIS A 106 6.39 4.62 17.68
N THR A 107 7.20 4.26 16.68
CA THR A 107 8.45 3.52 16.86
C THR A 107 9.41 4.35 17.72
N SER A 108 10.03 3.73 18.71
CA SER A 108 10.95 4.43 19.61
C SER A 108 12.22 4.89 18.87
N LEU A 109 12.85 5.95 19.38
CA LEU A 109 14.10 6.47 18.76
C LEU A 109 15.21 5.42 18.68
N PRO A 110 15.46 4.56 19.69
CA PRO A 110 16.43 3.47 19.58
C PRO A 110 16.07 2.47 18.46
N GLU A 111 14.79 2.13 18.30
CA GLU A 111 14.34 1.23 17.24
C GLU A 111 14.49 1.86 15.85
N ILE A 112 14.28 3.19 15.72
CA ILE A 112 14.55 3.92 14.47
C ILE A 112 16.04 3.81 14.11
N LYS A 113 16.94 4.01 15.08
CA LYS A 113 18.39 3.84 14.89
C LYS A 113 18.73 2.43 14.43
N GLU A 114 18.23 1.42 15.12
CA GLU A 114 18.46 0.01 14.76
C GLU A 114 17.95 -0.31 13.35
N ALA A 115 16.79 0.26 12.98
CA ALA A 115 16.24 0.11 11.63
C ALA A 115 17.14 0.74 10.56
N ILE A 116 17.70 1.93 10.81
CA ILE A 116 18.67 2.56 9.91
C ILE A 116 19.91 1.67 9.74
N GLU A 117 20.46 1.16 10.84
CA GLU A 117 21.62 0.26 10.80
C GLU A 117 21.32 -1.04 10.03
N ASN A 118 20.14 -1.59 10.22
CA ASN A 118 19.68 -2.78 9.50
C ASN A 118 19.57 -2.50 8.00
N LEU A 119 18.97 -1.36 7.64
CA LEU A 119 18.83 -0.93 6.25
C LEU A 119 20.18 -0.81 5.54
N LEU A 120 21.14 -0.15 6.18
CA LEU A 120 22.51 0.04 5.65
C LEU A 120 23.28 -1.28 5.48
N LYS A 121 22.86 -2.35 6.16
CA LYS A 121 23.38 -3.71 5.98
C LYS A 121 22.64 -4.52 4.91
N GLY A 122 21.73 -3.89 4.16
CA GLY A 122 20.93 -4.52 3.11
C GLY A 122 19.65 -5.20 3.60
N GLY A 123 19.21 -4.91 4.84
CA GLY A 123 17.93 -5.36 5.37
C GLY A 123 16.76 -4.51 4.88
N ALA A 124 15.54 -4.92 5.19
CA ALA A 124 14.30 -4.19 4.90
C ALA A 124 13.48 -4.02 6.19
N PRO A 125 13.84 -3.07 7.05
CA PRO A 125 13.22 -2.90 8.35
C PRO A 125 11.75 -2.49 8.21
N MET A 126 10.89 -3.19 8.95
CA MET A 126 9.46 -2.90 9.01
C MET A 126 8.96 -3.05 10.44
N SER A 127 8.07 -2.15 10.87
CA SER A 127 7.33 -2.36 12.13
C SER A 127 6.56 -3.68 12.06
N PRO A 128 6.43 -4.46 13.16
CA PRO A 128 5.80 -5.78 13.12
C PRO A 128 4.39 -5.80 12.50
N GLN A 129 3.63 -4.73 12.73
CA GLN A 129 2.29 -4.56 12.15
C GLN A 129 2.32 -4.40 10.62
N ILE A 130 3.33 -3.68 10.11
CA ILE A 130 3.53 -3.47 8.68
C ILE A 130 3.98 -4.78 8.02
N ALA A 131 4.97 -5.46 8.59
CA ALA A 131 5.45 -6.75 8.09
C ALA A 131 4.31 -7.78 7.98
N ARG A 132 3.43 -7.83 9.00
CA ARG A 132 2.27 -8.72 8.99
C ARG A 132 1.30 -8.40 7.85
N LYS A 133 1.05 -7.11 7.56
CA LYS A 133 0.19 -6.69 6.44
C LYS A 133 0.80 -7.03 5.07
N VAL A 134 2.11 -6.86 4.94
CA VAL A 134 2.82 -7.26 3.72
C VAL A 134 2.68 -8.78 3.49
N ILE A 135 2.93 -9.59 4.51
CA ILE A 135 2.77 -11.05 4.43
C ILE A 135 1.33 -11.43 4.10
N SER A 136 0.33 -10.81 4.76
CA SER A 136 -1.09 -11.10 4.52
C SER A 136 -1.48 -10.82 3.07
N HIS A 137 -1.01 -9.73 2.49
CA HIS A 137 -1.28 -9.38 1.09
C HIS A 137 -0.77 -10.44 0.11
N PHE A 138 0.48 -10.91 0.29
CA PHE A 138 1.00 -11.98 -0.55
C PHE A 138 0.31 -13.32 -0.32
N ASN A 139 -0.20 -13.56 0.88
CA ASN A 139 -1.02 -14.74 1.16
C ASN A 139 -2.43 -14.62 0.55
N GLU A 140 -2.96 -13.41 0.39
CA GLU A 140 -4.22 -13.14 -0.32
C GLU A 140 -4.03 -13.24 -1.84
N GLU A 141 -2.82 -12.91 -2.36
CA GLU A 141 -2.44 -13.09 -3.77
C GLU A 141 -1.93 -14.51 -4.09
N ALA A 142 -1.44 -15.28 -3.12
CA ALA A 142 -1.30 -16.72 -3.31
C ALA A 142 -2.70 -17.26 -3.60
N PRO A 143 -2.90 -18.04 -4.68
CA PRO A 143 -4.23 -18.53 -5.00
C PRO A 143 -4.71 -19.42 -3.84
N GLN A 144 -5.24 -18.81 -2.78
CA GLN A 144 -6.34 -19.43 -2.11
C GLN A 144 -7.30 -19.69 -3.26
N LYS A 145 -7.58 -20.95 -3.53
CA LYS A 145 -8.84 -21.32 -4.17
C LYS A 145 -9.89 -20.64 -3.30
N ASN A 146 -10.21 -19.40 -3.67
CA ASN A 146 -11.30 -18.65 -3.09
C ASN A 146 -12.55 -19.42 -3.46
N GLU A 147 -12.91 -20.41 -2.64
CA GLU A 147 -14.26 -20.96 -2.68
C GLU A 147 -15.27 -19.82 -2.53
N ASP A 148 -14.87 -18.70 -1.85
CA ASP A 148 -15.70 -17.48 -1.74
C ASP A 148 -15.71 -16.57 -3.00
N SER A 149 -14.72 -16.66 -3.90
CA SER A 149 -14.70 -15.91 -5.18
C SER A 149 -15.26 -16.70 -6.34
N MET A 150 -15.33 -18.02 -6.22
CA MET A 150 -16.08 -18.85 -7.18
C MET A 150 -17.56 -18.71 -6.93
N LEU A 151 -18.31 -18.49 -8.01
CA LEU A 151 -19.75 -18.56 -7.95
C LEU A 151 -20.17 -19.95 -7.51
N THR A 152 -21.08 -20.04 -6.56
CA THR A 152 -21.74 -21.32 -6.23
C THR A 152 -22.51 -21.82 -7.44
N ASN A 153 -22.79 -23.11 -7.51
CA ASN A 153 -23.61 -23.69 -8.59
C ASN A 153 -24.91 -22.89 -8.81
N ARG A 154 -25.51 -22.42 -7.72
CA ARG A 154 -26.75 -21.64 -7.77
C ARG A 154 -26.53 -20.23 -8.32
N GLU A 155 -25.41 -19.58 -7.99
CA GLU A 155 -25.05 -18.29 -8.54
C GLU A 155 -24.68 -18.41 -10.03
N GLN A 156 -24.01 -19.49 -10.42
CA GLN A 156 -23.71 -19.79 -11.82
C GLN A 156 -25.00 -20.01 -12.65
N ASP A 157 -25.99 -20.74 -12.12
CA ASP A 157 -27.28 -20.90 -12.74
C ASP A 157 -27.99 -19.57 -13.01
N ILE A 158 -27.88 -18.64 -12.05
CA ILE A 158 -28.46 -17.30 -12.19
C ILE A 158 -27.70 -16.47 -13.23
N VAL A 159 -26.36 -16.54 -13.25
CA VAL A 159 -25.55 -15.89 -14.29
C VAL A 159 -25.91 -16.39 -15.66
N ASN A 160 -26.03 -17.71 -15.85
CA ASN A 160 -26.46 -18.30 -17.11
C ASN A 160 -27.87 -17.80 -17.53
N GLY A 161 -28.81 -17.72 -16.60
CA GLY A 161 -30.09 -17.08 -16.86
C GLY A 161 -30.05 -15.64 -17.27
N LEU A 162 -29.10 -14.84 -16.72
CA LEU A 162 -28.88 -13.45 -17.13
C LEU A 162 -28.26 -13.35 -18.53
N VAL A 163 -27.34 -14.25 -18.88
CA VAL A 163 -26.73 -14.36 -20.22
C VAL A 163 -27.78 -14.76 -21.25
N ASP A 164 -28.68 -15.69 -20.91
CA ASP A 164 -29.84 -16.08 -21.72
C ASP A 164 -30.88 -14.95 -21.90
N GLY A 165 -30.65 -13.78 -21.32
CA GLY A 165 -31.53 -12.62 -21.43
C GLY A 165 -32.76 -12.66 -20.52
N LEU A 166 -32.87 -13.61 -19.61
CA LEU A 166 -34.03 -13.75 -18.73
C LEU A 166 -34.18 -12.56 -17.77
N SER A 167 -35.43 -12.20 -17.47
CA SER A 167 -35.76 -11.28 -16.39
C SER A 167 -35.66 -11.98 -15.03
N TYR A 168 -35.49 -11.20 -13.95
CA TYR A 168 -35.44 -11.77 -12.59
C TYR A 168 -36.66 -12.60 -12.24
N LYS A 169 -37.85 -12.26 -12.79
CA LYS A 169 -39.06 -13.03 -12.61
C LYS A 169 -38.94 -14.40 -13.30
N LEU A 170 -38.47 -14.43 -14.54
CA LEU A 170 -38.30 -15.69 -15.28
C LEU A 170 -37.21 -16.58 -14.67
N ILE A 171 -36.14 -15.97 -14.11
CA ILE A 171 -35.12 -16.70 -13.35
C ILE A 171 -35.75 -17.31 -12.07
N ALA A 172 -36.56 -16.55 -11.35
CA ALA A 172 -37.26 -16.99 -10.17
C ALA A 172 -38.18 -18.19 -10.50
N ASP A 173 -39.00 -18.08 -11.54
CA ASP A 173 -39.91 -19.12 -12.04
C ASP A 173 -39.12 -20.37 -12.50
N ARG A 174 -38.02 -20.19 -13.25
CA ARG A 174 -37.17 -21.29 -13.77
C ARG A 174 -36.58 -22.15 -12.67
N PHE A 175 -36.22 -21.52 -11.54
CA PHE A 175 -35.51 -22.16 -10.45
C PHE A 175 -36.38 -22.40 -9.20
N ASP A 176 -37.68 -22.15 -9.27
CA ASP A 176 -38.65 -22.29 -8.17
C ASP A 176 -38.20 -21.57 -6.87
N ILE A 177 -37.83 -20.28 -7.01
CA ILE A 177 -37.45 -19.44 -5.89
C ILE A 177 -38.11 -18.05 -5.97
N SER A 178 -38.12 -17.31 -4.87
CA SER A 178 -38.69 -15.96 -4.88
C SER A 178 -37.82 -14.99 -5.68
N ILE A 179 -38.44 -13.93 -6.23
CA ILE A 179 -37.71 -12.82 -6.88
C ILE A 179 -36.72 -12.17 -5.90
N ASP A 180 -37.05 -12.08 -4.62
CA ASP A 180 -36.18 -11.51 -3.60
C ASP A 180 -34.94 -12.39 -3.33
N THR A 181 -35.11 -13.72 -3.43
CA THR A 181 -34.00 -14.68 -3.39
C THR A 181 -33.07 -14.46 -4.60
N VAL A 182 -33.62 -14.29 -5.81
CA VAL A 182 -32.80 -13.94 -7.00
C VAL A 182 -32.03 -12.65 -6.78
N ARG A 183 -32.67 -11.60 -6.25
CA ARG A 183 -32.01 -10.31 -5.94
C ARG A 183 -30.90 -10.46 -4.91
N ALA A 184 -31.09 -11.34 -3.90
CA ALA A 184 -30.06 -11.63 -2.91
C ALA A 184 -28.83 -12.29 -3.55
N HIS A 185 -29.04 -13.31 -4.40
CA HIS A 185 -27.94 -13.94 -5.15
C HIS A 185 -27.24 -12.96 -6.07
N ILE A 186 -27.96 -12.09 -6.79
CA ILE A 186 -27.36 -11.08 -7.66
C ILE A 186 -26.45 -10.12 -6.87
N ARG A 187 -26.85 -9.68 -5.66
CA ARG A 187 -25.98 -8.85 -4.81
C ARG A 187 -24.69 -9.59 -4.44
N ASN A 188 -24.77 -10.87 -4.13
CA ASN A 188 -23.60 -11.70 -3.81
C ASN A 188 -22.71 -11.90 -5.05
N ILE A 189 -23.31 -12.16 -6.22
CA ILE A 189 -22.60 -12.27 -7.50
C ILE A 189 -21.84 -10.96 -7.78
N TYR A 190 -22.48 -9.80 -7.66
CA TYR A 190 -21.82 -8.50 -7.87
C TYR A 190 -20.64 -8.32 -6.94
N LYS A 191 -20.79 -8.68 -5.65
CA LYS A 191 -19.72 -8.60 -4.66
C LYS A 191 -18.56 -9.56 -5.00
N LYS A 192 -18.85 -10.82 -5.36
CA LYS A 192 -17.84 -11.82 -5.69
C LYS A 192 -17.08 -11.50 -6.98
N LEU A 193 -17.78 -10.94 -7.98
CA LEU A 193 -17.20 -10.61 -9.29
C LEU A 193 -16.62 -9.20 -9.35
N HIS A 194 -16.71 -8.40 -8.27
CA HIS A 194 -16.33 -7.00 -8.22
C HIS A 194 -16.93 -6.17 -9.37
N VAL A 195 -18.23 -6.31 -9.60
CA VAL A 195 -19.00 -5.59 -10.65
C VAL A 195 -20.18 -4.85 -10.04
N ASN A 196 -20.69 -3.85 -10.76
CA ASN A 196 -21.77 -2.99 -10.27
C ASN A 196 -23.05 -3.07 -11.12
N SER A 197 -23.05 -3.85 -12.19
CA SER A 197 -24.17 -3.92 -13.12
C SER A 197 -24.40 -5.32 -13.72
N LYS A 198 -25.67 -5.58 -14.15
CA LYS A 198 -26.03 -6.77 -14.91
C LYS A 198 -25.22 -6.89 -16.21
N ALA A 199 -24.97 -5.78 -16.88
CA ALA A 199 -24.23 -5.75 -18.14
C ALA A 199 -22.78 -6.21 -17.95
N GLU A 200 -22.12 -5.80 -16.85
CA GLU A 200 -20.75 -6.22 -16.53
C GLU A 200 -20.68 -7.73 -16.25
N VAL A 201 -21.65 -8.31 -15.52
CA VAL A 201 -21.73 -9.76 -15.28
C VAL A 201 -21.81 -10.51 -16.61
N ILE A 202 -22.73 -10.10 -17.49
CA ILE A 202 -22.91 -10.72 -18.81
C ILE A 202 -21.62 -10.61 -19.64
N THR A 203 -20.98 -9.44 -19.64
CA THR A 203 -19.73 -9.22 -20.39
C THR A 203 -18.61 -10.12 -19.91
N LYS A 204 -18.42 -10.26 -18.58
CA LYS A 204 -17.42 -11.17 -18.00
C LYS A 204 -17.69 -12.63 -18.36
N SER A 205 -18.93 -13.05 -18.29
CA SER A 205 -19.33 -14.42 -18.67
C SER A 205 -19.06 -14.70 -20.16
N LEU A 206 -19.43 -13.78 -21.06
CA LEU A 206 -19.18 -13.94 -22.50
C LEU A 206 -17.70 -13.94 -22.87
N ARG A 207 -16.84 -13.35 -22.05
CA ARG A 207 -15.38 -13.37 -22.22
C ARG A 207 -14.71 -14.61 -21.61
N GLY A 208 -15.47 -15.49 -20.94
CA GLY A 208 -14.92 -16.66 -20.26
C GLY A 208 -14.10 -16.33 -19.01
N GLU A 209 -14.36 -15.18 -18.40
CA GLU A 209 -13.70 -14.75 -17.16
C GLU A 209 -14.37 -15.35 -15.90
N ILE A 210 -15.58 -15.96 -16.07
CA ILE A 210 -16.38 -16.62 -15.01
C ILE A 210 -17.18 -17.78 -15.57
#